data_e64c61e17dd34182c5774d68b7a731f8
#
_entry.id   e64c61e17dd34182c5774d68b7a731f8
#
_cell.length_a   1.000
_cell.length_b   1.000
_cell.length_c   1.000
_cell.angle_alpha   90.00
_cell.angle_beta   90.00
_cell.angle_gamma   90.00
#
_symmetry.space_group_name_H-M   'P 1'
#
loop_
_entity.id
_entity.type
_entity.pdbx_description
1 polymer ?
#
loop_
_entity_poly.entity_id
_entity_poly.type
_entity_poly.pdbx_seq_one_letter_code
_entity_poly.pdbx_strand_id
1 'polypeptide(L)'
;MGDVIQLLPDHVANQIAAGEVVQRPASVVKELLENAIDAGATRISLVVKEAGKAHIQVVDNGKGMSENDARMCFERHATSKISTAADLFKLSTKGFRGEAMASIAAVAQVQLITKTKADDLGVRIDISGSEVNQQQRTTAAQGTSITVKNLFFNIPARRNFLKSPQVEFRHITDEFHRVALVHHDIHFELLHNGSEVFQLPASSRRQRISHIFGAKFDERLVPVNEKTELVEVSGFVLKPKFAKKSRHQQLFFVNNRFIKNGYLHHAVLAAFEGLLSPDQQPGYFLFLEVPPAQLDINIHPTKTEVKFEDDHALYAVLRAAIKHSLGQFSIAPALDFATDPSFETPYAKHKAAPVAPNISVNPNFNPFSASPQSKQPTSAVRFDDIPEQQHAEPLIAPQTDHVHVSFQWQQKYLIAPHDNGIMIVHQSRAHERILYEEFMHKWDYEAVASQALAVPLAITLDKPSIDLLKAHKSELHDMGFRLLSAAADTIEFEAIPEVFAAADVPHFLSAWLTPLSNGTVHAFSQRDIMALTLAKQRCIRSGRTLAAHEQIELIHKLLSCKEVDRTADAKVVFKMIAANALETFFSL
;
A
#
# COMPACT_ATOMS: atom_id res chain seq x y z
N MET A 1 -0.02 54.55 13.38
CA MET A 1 0.03 53.32 12.59
C MET A 1 -1.41 52.86 12.43
N GLY A 2 -1.92 52.70 11.20
CA GLY A 2 -3.28 52.19 10.97
C GLY A 2 -3.36 50.71 11.32
N ASP A 3 -4.57 50.23 11.65
CA ASP A 3 -4.82 48.84 12.01
C ASP A 3 -4.39 47.93 10.85
N VAL A 4 -3.52 46.95 11.15
CA VAL A 4 -2.95 46.02 10.15
C VAL A 4 -3.86 44.81 9.91
N ILE A 5 -4.70 44.46 10.91
CA ILE A 5 -5.64 43.32 10.84
C ILE A 5 -6.94 43.81 10.19
N GLN A 6 -7.33 43.16 9.09
CA GLN A 6 -8.58 43.43 8.37
C GLN A 6 -9.39 42.17 8.19
N LEU A 7 -10.73 42.30 8.19
CA LEU A 7 -11.63 41.21 7.88
C LEU A 7 -11.50 40.84 6.40
N LEU A 8 -11.31 39.55 6.11
CA LEU A 8 -11.28 39.07 4.74
C LEU A 8 -12.67 39.17 4.08
N PRO A 9 -12.72 39.50 2.79
CA PRO A 9 -13.98 39.38 2.04
C PRO A 9 -14.50 37.93 2.08
N ASP A 10 -15.83 37.75 2.16
CA ASP A 10 -16.48 36.45 2.33
C ASP A 10 -16.05 35.42 1.27
N HIS A 11 -15.89 35.84 0.01
CA HIS A 11 -15.45 34.93 -1.05
C HIS A 11 -14.03 34.39 -0.84
N VAL A 12 -13.11 35.20 -0.29
CA VAL A 12 -11.73 34.80 0.04
C VAL A 12 -11.74 33.85 1.24
N ALA A 13 -12.51 34.20 2.29
CA ALA A 13 -12.67 33.35 3.48
C ALA A 13 -13.26 31.98 3.08
N ASN A 14 -14.26 31.97 2.18
CA ASN A 14 -14.86 30.73 1.66
C ASN A 14 -13.87 29.88 0.85
N GLN A 15 -13.01 30.50 0.02
CA GLN A 15 -11.97 29.77 -0.73
C GLN A 15 -10.88 29.18 0.18
N ILE A 16 -10.50 29.87 1.26
CA ILE A 16 -9.53 29.36 2.25
C ILE A 16 -10.14 28.14 2.97
N ALA A 17 -11.35 28.27 3.50
CA ALA A 17 -12.04 27.18 4.20
C ALA A 17 -12.34 25.99 3.28
N ALA A 18 -12.72 26.26 2.02
CA ALA A 18 -12.88 25.19 1.02
C ALA A 18 -11.59 24.40 0.80
N GLY A 19 -10.42 24.97 1.10
CA GLY A 19 -9.15 24.30 0.99
C GLY A 19 -8.93 23.16 1.98
N GLU A 20 -9.56 23.22 3.11
CA GLU A 20 -9.50 22.17 4.13
C GLU A 20 -10.42 21.00 3.79
N VAL A 21 -11.56 21.27 3.16
CA VAL A 21 -12.59 20.28 2.82
C VAL A 21 -12.37 19.66 1.44
N VAL A 22 -12.12 20.50 0.43
CA VAL A 22 -12.02 20.10 -0.99
C VAL A 22 -10.57 20.21 -1.45
N GLN A 23 -9.79 19.17 -1.25
CA GLN A 23 -8.38 19.12 -1.68
C GLN A 23 -8.22 18.60 -3.12
N ARG A 24 -9.11 17.73 -3.57
CA ARG A 24 -9.08 17.04 -4.88
C ARG A 24 -10.46 16.59 -5.33
N PRO A 25 -10.64 16.13 -6.59
CA PRO A 25 -11.91 15.59 -7.08
C PRO A 25 -12.50 14.47 -6.21
N ALA A 26 -11.68 13.57 -5.70
CA ALA A 26 -12.10 12.49 -4.81
C ALA A 26 -12.75 12.98 -3.51
N SER A 27 -12.33 14.15 -2.97
CA SER A 27 -12.98 14.76 -1.80
C SER A 27 -14.42 15.19 -2.10
N VAL A 28 -14.64 15.78 -3.29
CA VAL A 28 -16.00 16.13 -3.76
C VAL A 28 -16.86 14.87 -3.87
N VAL A 29 -16.35 13.84 -4.54
CA VAL A 29 -17.07 12.56 -4.71
C VAL A 29 -17.45 11.97 -3.36
N LYS A 30 -16.52 11.90 -2.41
CA LYS A 30 -16.77 11.39 -1.05
C LYS A 30 -17.94 12.14 -0.40
N GLU A 31 -17.88 13.48 -0.32
CA GLU A 31 -18.90 14.28 0.34
C GLU A 31 -20.27 14.15 -0.34
N LEU A 32 -20.32 14.10 -1.68
CA LEU A 32 -21.59 13.96 -2.40
C LEU A 32 -22.20 12.56 -2.21
N LEU A 33 -21.39 11.49 -2.25
CA LEU A 33 -21.86 10.13 -1.97
C LEU A 33 -22.36 9.98 -0.53
N GLU A 34 -21.63 10.53 0.45
CA GLU A 34 -22.06 10.53 1.85
C GLU A 34 -23.38 11.30 2.05
N ASN A 35 -23.58 12.41 1.36
CA ASN A 35 -24.84 13.16 1.40
C ASN A 35 -26.01 12.38 0.79
N ALA A 36 -25.79 11.66 -0.32
CA ALA A 36 -26.80 10.81 -0.94
C ALA A 36 -27.23 9.65 0.00
N ILE A 37 -26.27 9.06 0.72
CA ILE A 37 -26.54 8.02 1.72
C ILE A 37 -27.34 8.59 2.89
N ASP A 38 -26.93 9.73 3.44
CA ASP A 38 -27.64 10.42 4.53
C ASP A 38 -29.07 10.86 4.12
N ALA A 39 -29.31 11.04 2.81
CA ALA A 39 -30.64 11.28 2.26
C ALA A 39 -31.50 10.01 2.14
N GLY A 40 -30.98 8.84 2.53
CA GLY A 40 -31.68 7.55 2.47
C GLY A 40 -31.84 7.01 1.05
N ALA A 41 -30.91 7.30 0.15
CA ALA A 41 -30.92 6.77 -1.20
C ALA A 41 -30.73 5.26 -1.24
N THR A 42 -31.47 4.59 -2.13
CA THR A 42 -31.31 3.16 -2.45
C THR A 42 -30.60 2.92 -3.77
N ARG A 43 -30.48 3.98 -4.59
CA ARG A 43 -29.74 3.98 -5.85
C ARG A 43 -28.95 5.28 -5.98
N ILE A 44 -27.65 5.15 -6.27
CA ILE A 44 -26.72 6.26 -6.45
C ILE A 44 -25.91 6.04 -7.73
N SER A 45 -25.96 7.01 -8.65
CA SER A 45 -25.16 7.02 -9.88
C SER A 45 -24.13 8.14 -9.81
N LEU A 46 -22.85 7.80 -10.03
CA LEU A 46 -21.73 8.72 -10.11
C LEU A 46 -21.21 8.79 -11.54
N VAL A 47 -21.27 9.98 -12.13
CA VAL A 47 -20.75 10.25 -13.48
C VAL A 47 -19.55 11.17 -13.38
N VAL A 48 -18.41 10.76 -13.94
CA VAL A 48 -17.15 11.50 -13.91
C VAL A 48 -16.62 11.70 -15.33
N LYS A 49 -16.19 12.94 -15.66
CA LYS A 49 -15.45 13.22 -16.91
C LYS A 49 -14.13 13.90 -16.58
N GLU A 50 -13.09 13.60 -17.37
CA GLU A 50 -11.73 14.10 -17.17
C GLU A 50 -11.22 13.94 -15.73
N ALA A 51 -11.46 12.75 -15.14
CA ALA A 51 -11.10 12.43 -13.78
C ALA A 51 -11.61 13.46 -12.73
N GLY A 52 -12.76 14.04 -12.97
CA GLY A 52 -13.43 14.99 -12.07
C GLY A 52 -12.98 16.44 -12.19
N LYS A 53 -12.04 16.76 -13.09
CA LYS A 53 -11.63 18.15 -13.35
C LYS A 53 -12.71 18.94 -14.08
N ALA A 54 -13.33 18.30 -15.08
CA ALA A 54 -14.36 18.95 -15.89
C ALA A 54 -15.76 18.70 -15.35
N HIS A 55 -16.06 17.48 -14.85
CA HIS A 55 -17.42 17.11 -14.47
C HIS A 55 -17.43 15.98 -13.43
N ILE A 56 -18.18 16.21 -12.35
CA ILE A 56 -18.58 15.21 -11.36
C ILE A 56 -20.08 15.39 -11.18
N GLN A 57 -20.86 14.32 -11.34
CA GLN A 57 -22.28 14.34 -11.08
C GLN A 57 -22.66 13.15 -10.21
N VAL A 58 -23.41 13.40 -9.13
CA VAL A 58 -24.02 12.37 -8.30
C VAL A 58 -25.54 12.53 -8.42
N VAL A 59 -26.20 11.44 -8.76
CA VAL A 59 -27.67 11.36 -8.85
C VAL A 59 -28.13 10.30 -7.86
N ASP A 60 -29.03 10.67 -6.97
CA ASP A 60 -29.65 9.79 -5.99
C ASP A 60 -31.17 9.81 -6.06
N ASN A 61 -31.81 8.78 -5.53
CA ASN A 61 -33.25 8.65 -5.38
C ASN A 61 -33.71 8.82 -3.91
N GLY A 62 -32.96 9.57 -3.11
CA GLY A 62 -33.26 9.82 -1.71
C GLY A 62 -34.48 10.70 -1.46
N LYS A 63 -34.61 11.23 -0.27
CA LYS A 63 -35.78 12.06 0.13
C LYS A 63 -35.90 13.37 -0.64
N GLY A 64 -34.84 13.85 -1.27
CA GLY A 64 -34.77 15.17 -1.88
C GLY A 64 -34.74 16.31 -0.83
N MET A 65 -34.86 17.54 -1.34
CA MET A 65 -34.90 18.78 -0.53
C MET A 65 -36.06 19.68 -0.97
N SER A 66 -36.63 20.40 -0.01
CA SER A 66 -37.57 21.50 -0.30
C SER A 66 -36.83 22.66 -1.00
N GLU A 67 -37.57 23.60 -1.60
CA GLU A 67 -36.96 24.77 -2.25
C GLU A 67 -36.11 25.58 -1.28
N ASN A 68 -36.53 25.73 -0.03
CA ASN A 68 -35.77 26.42 1.03
C ASN A 68 -34.53 25.66 1.44
N ASP A 69 -34.62 24.34 1.70
CA ASP A 69 -33.49 23.51 2.06
C ASP A 69 -32.45 23.45 0.96
N ALA A 70 -32.89 23.39 -0.32
CA ALA A 70 -32.02 23.39 -1.47
C ALA A 70 -31.19 24.70 -1.57
N ARG A 71 -31.77 25.82 -1.17
CA ARG A 71 -31.07 27.11 -1.08
C ARG A 71 -30.13 27.15 0.12
N MET A 72 -30.63 26.72 1.27
CA MET A 72 -29.89 26.76 2.53
C MET A 72 -28.70 25.78 2.58
N CYS A 73 -28.71 24.69 1.80
CA CYS A 73 -27.63 23.71 1.83
C CYS A 73 -26.28 24.28 1.33
N PHE A 74 -26.28 25.44 0.66
CA PHE A 74 -25.07 26.15 0.23
C PHE A 74 -24.59 27.22 1.20
N GLU A 75 -25.36 27.47 2.27
CA GLU A 75 -24.93 28.37 3.35
C GLU A 75 -24.00 27.60 4.32
N ARG A 76 -23.02 28.32 4.88
CA ARG A 76 -22.11 27.74 5.85
C ARG A 76 -22.83 27.49 7.18
N HIS A 77 -22.45 26.40 7.84
CA HIS A 77 -23.04 25.98 9.12
C HIS A 77 -24.52 25.62 9.05
N ALA A 78 -25.09 25.51 7.83
CA ALA A 78 -26.45 25.02 7.64
C ALA A 78 -26.44 23.49 7.54
N THR A 79 -27.06 22.82 8.48
CA THR A 79 -27.14 21.35 8.54
C THR A 79 -28.47 20.88 9.09
N SER A 80 -29.00 19.79 8.53
CA SER A 80 -30.18 19.10 9.07
C SER A 80 -29.82 17.95 10.03
N LYS A 81 -28.53 17.77 10.35
CA LYS A 81 -28.00 16.54 10.96
C LYS A 81 -27.70 16.67 12.45
N ILE A 82 -27.46 17.87 12.92
CA ILE A 82 -27.22 18.21 14.33
C ILE A 82 -27.95 19.51 14.68
N SER A 83 -28.46 19.60 15.88
CA SER A 83 -29.13 20.81 16.40
C SER A 83 -28.54 21.27 17.72
N THR A 84 -27.91 20.38 18.46
CA THR A 84 -27.33 20.66 19.79
C THR A 84 -25.88 20.17 19.90
N ALA A 85 -25.12 20.73 20.85
CA ALA A 85 -23.75 20.25 21.12
C ALA A 85 -23.72 18.78 21.60
N ALA A 86 -24.78 18.28 22.21
CA ALA A 86 -24.90 16.90 22.64
C ALA A 86 -24.97 15.92 21.46
N ASP A 87 -25.49 16.36 20.30
CA ASP A 87 -25.57 15.53 19.09
C ASP A 87 -24.19 15.21 18.50
N LEU A 88 -23.17 16.02 18.81
CA LEU A 88 -21.78 15.76 18.39
C LEU A 88 -21.21 14.47 18.98
N PHE A 89 -21.70 14.04 20.15
CA PHE A 89 -21.28 12.80 20.81
C PHE A 89 -22.11 11.58 20.38
N LYS A 90 -23.18 11.78 19.59
CA LYS A 90 -24.08 10.71 19.13
C LYS A 90 -24.19 10.65 17.61
N LEU A 91 -23.13 11.04 16.90
CA LEU A 91 -23.13 11.14 15.43
C LEU A 91 -23.39 9.77 14.78
N SER A 92 -24.60 9.63 14.20
CA SER A 92 -24.96 8.49 13.35
C SER A 92 -24.82 8.82 11.84
N THR A 93 -24.83 10.11 11.47
CA THR A 93 -24.73 10.56 10.08
C THR A 93 -23.28 10.70 9.61
N LYS A 94 -23.02 10.57 8.30
CA LYS A 94 -21.69 10.72 7.69
C LYS A 94 -21.18 12.17 7.76
N GLY A 95 -22.02 13.15 7.42
CA GLY A 95 -21.71 14.57 7.53
C GLY A 95 -22.41 15.22 8.73
N PHE A 96 -21.85 16.28 9.29
CA PHE A 96 -22.46 17.05 10.39
C PHE A 96 -22.12 18.55 10.38
N ARG A 97 -21.02 18.98 9.72
CA ARG A 97 -20.52 20.37 9.80
C ARG A 97 -21.31 21.37 8.98
N GLY A 98 -22.11 20.94 7.97
CA GLY A 98 -22.84 21.85 7.08
C GLY A 98 -21.94 22.74 6.21
N GLU A 99 -20.75 22.26 5.84
CA GLU A 99 -19.75 23.06 5.11
C GLU A 99 -19.41 22.49 3.73
N ALA A 100 -19.75 21.23 3.45
CA ALA A 100 -19.30 20.54 2.25
C ALA A 100 -19.86 21.20 0.97
N MET A 101 -21.17 21.46 0.92
CA MET A 101 -21.81 22.07 -0.27
C MET A 101 -21.35 23.51 -0.47
N ALA A 102 -21.25 24.30 0.60
CA ALA A 102 -20.71 25.67 0.56
C ALA A 102 -19.26 25.69 0.06
N SER A 103 -18.43 24.76 0.55
CA SER A 103 -17.03 24.64 0.13
C SER A 103 -16.88 24.21 -1.33
N ILE A 104 -17.72 23.29 -1.83
CA ILE A 104 -17.70 22.89 -3.23
C ILE A 104 -18.14 24.06 -4.13
N ALA A 105 -19.21 24.76 -3.75
CA ALA A 105 -19.75 25.90 -4.51
C ALA A 105 -18.75 27.08 -4.57
N ALA A 106 -17.89 27.26 -3.55
CA ALA A 106 -16.87 28.29 -3.52
C ALA A 106 -15.77 28.07 -4.57
N VAL A 107 -15.49 26.82 -4.97
CA VAL A 107 -14.36 26.47 -5.85
C VAL A 107 -14.76 25.81 -7.15
N ALA A 108 -16.05 25.70 -7.43
CA ALA A 108 -16.58 25.06 -8.64
C ALA A 108 -17.88 25.74 -9.13
N GLN A 109 -18.30 25.36 -10.31
CA GLN A 109 -19.64 25.65 -10.83
C GLN A 109 -20.56 24.48 -10.47
N VAL A 110 -21.58 24.75 -9.66
CA VAL A 110 -22.48 23.69 -9.14
C VAL A 110 -23.90 23.89 -9.67
N GLN A 111 -24.50 22.81 -10.14
CA GLN A 111 -25.92 22.73 -10.46
C GLN A 111 -26.56 21.70 -9.55
N LEU A 112 -27.52 22.11 -8.80
CA LEU A 112 -28.38 21.28 -7.96
C LEU A 112 -29.78 21.17 -8.61
N ILE A 113 -30.29 19.96 -8.75
CA ILE A 113 -31.67 19.68 -9.11
C ILE A 113 -32.22 18.72 -8.06
N THR A 114 -33.28 19.08 -7.37
CA THR A 114 -33.84 18.24 -6.31
C THR A 114 -35.38 18.36 -6.27
N LYS A 115 -36.00 17.30 -5.76
CA LYS A 115 -37.44 17.23 -5.56
C LYS A 115 -37.75 16.29 -4.40
N THR A 116 -38.65 16.71 -3.51
CA THR A 116 -39.21 15.81 -2.48
C THR A 116 -40.38 15.00 -3.06
N LYS A 117 -40.82 13.98 -2.33
CA LYS A 117 -42.01 13.19 -2.72
C LYS A 117 -43.29 13.99 -2.67
N ALA A 118 -43.36 15.01 -1.81
CA ALA A 118 -44.56 15.83 -1.62
C ALA A 118 -44.72 16.93 -2.68
N ASP A 119 -43.66 17.31 -3.37
CA ASP A 119 -43.67 18.42 -4.33
C ASP A 119 -44.04 17.92 -5.73
N ASP A 120 -44.82 18.70 -6.47
CA ASP A 120 -45.16 18.43 -7.88
C ASP A 120 -43.96 18.74 -8.79
N LEU A 121 -43.31 19.86 -8.56
CA LEU A 121 -42.12 20.32 -9.29
C LEU A 121 -40.89 20.33 -8.41
N GLY A 122 -39.75 20.01 -8.98
CA GLY A 122 -38.46 20.19 -8.36
C GLY A 122 -37.94 21.61 -8.49
N VAL A 123 -36.83 21.87 -7.84
CA VAL A 123 -36.05 23.11 -7.94
C VAL A 123 -34.69 22.85 -8.57
N ARG A 124 -34.29 23.75 -9.47
CA ARG A 124 -32.93 23.82 -10.01
C ARG A 124 -32.28 25.09 -9.50
N ILE A 125 -31.04 24.95 -8.98
CA ILE A 125 -30.18 26.04 -8.51
C ILE A 125 -28.83 25.90 -9.21
N ASP A 126 -28.38 26.98 -9.85
CA ASP A 126 -27.08 27.11 -10.47
C ASP A 126 -26.24 28.12 -9.67
N ILE A 127 -25.07 27.69 -9.20
CA ILE A 127 -24.17 28.47 -8.34
C ILE A 127 -22.75 28.44 -8.92
N SER A 128 -22.04 29.56 -8.84
CA SER A 128 -20.64 29.67 -9.27
C SER A 128 -19.87 30.58 -8.33
N GLY A 129 -18.80 30.07 -7.69
CA GLY A 129 -17.96 30.87 -6.80
C GLY A 129 -18.71 31.42 -5.56
N SER A 130 -19.66 30.66 -5.01
CA SER A 130 -20.56 31.01 -3.91
C SER A 130 -21.72 31.96 -4.28
N GLU A 131 -21.84 32.40 -5.53
CA GLU A 131 -22.93 33.26 -5.97
C GLU A 131 -24.00 32.45 -6.69
N VAL A 132 -25.29 32.65 -6.31
CA VAL A 132 -26.42 32.02 -6.97
C VAL A 132 -26.71 32.76 -8.27
N ASN A 133 -26.49 32.09 -9.39
CA ASN A 133 -26.71 32.65 -10.72
C ASN A 133 -28.19 32.54 -11.14
N GLN A 134 -28.82 31.41 -10.78
CA GLN A 134 -30.18 31.13 -11.18
C GLN A 134 -30.88 30.17 -10.20
N GLN A 135 -32.15 30.40 -9.92
CA GLN A 135 -33.04 29.49 -9.23
C GLN A 135 -34.35 29.43 -9.98
N GLN A 136 -34.82 28.23 -10.34
CA GLN A 136 -36.06 28.04 -11.07
C GLN A 136 -36.72 26.71 -10.73
N ARG A 137 -38.03 26.63 -10.85
CA ARG A 137 -38.78 25.37 -10.77
C ARG A 137 -38.59 24.57 -12.05
N THR A 138 -38.43 23.26 -11.91
CA THR A 138 -38.20 22.35 -13.04
C THR A 138 -38.85 21.00 -12.81
N THR A 139 -39.11 20.28 -13.88
CA THR A 139 -39.53 18.88 -13.77
C THR A 139 -38.36 18.03 -13.35
N ALA A 140 -38.50 17.28 -12.25
CA ALA A 140 -37.48 16.39 -11.74
C ALA A 140 -38.09 15.12 -11.15
N ALA A 141 -37.33 14.03 -11.14
CA ALA A 141 -37.66 12.86 -10.35
C ALA A 141 -37.40 13.13 -8.84
N GLN A 142 -38.05 12.35 -7.97
CA GLN A 142 -37.75 12.39 -6.55
C GLN A 142 -36.26 12.06 -6.32
N GLY A 143 -35.60 12.80 -5.41
CA GLY A 143 -34.19 12.66 -5.09
C GLY A 143 -33.39 13.92 -5.38
N THR A 144 -32.09 13.77 -5.54
CA THR A 144 -31.16 14.88 -5.78
C THR A 144 -30.17 14.56 -6.89
N SER A 145 -29.92 15.52 -7.76
CA SER A 145 -28.85 15.49 -8.75
C SER A 145 -27.93 16.70 -8.52
N ILE A 146 -26.71 16.45 -8.13
CA ILE A 146 -25.68 17.49 -7.95
C ILE A 146 -24.62 17.31 -9.03
N THR A 147 -24.44 18.36 -9.84
CA THR A 147 -23.42 18.41 -10.89
C THR A 147 -22.38 19.48 -10.55
N VAL A 148 -21.13 19.08 -10.41
CA VAL A 148 -19.97 19.95 -10.15
C VAL A 148 -19.15 20.04 -11.43
N LYS A 149 -18.99 21.24 -11.97
CA LYS A 149 -18.24 21.52 -13.20
C LYS A 149 -17.03 22.39 -12.94
N ASN A 150 -15.98 22.22 -13.74
CA ASN A 150 -14.81 23.07 -13.74
C ASN A 150 -14.20 23.28 -12.35
N LEU A 151 -13.94 22.18 -11.62
CA LEU A 151 -13.38 22.23 -10.28
C LEU A 151 -12.08 23.04 -10.25
N PHE A 152 -11.99 23.96 -9.28
CA PHE A 152 -10.89 24.94 -9.11
C PHE A 152 -10.78 25.95 -10.27
N PHE A 153 -11.87 26.29 -10.95
CA PHE A 153 -11.84 27.26 -12.04
C PHE A 153 -11.34 28.64 -11.62
N ASN A 154 -11.61 29.04 -10.39
CA ASN A 154 -11.24 30.32 -9.78
C ASN A 154 -9.95 30.25 -8.92
N ILE A 155 -9.26 29.09 -8.88
CA ILE A 155 -8.00 28.88 -8.14
C ILE A 155 -7.00 28.16 -9.05
N PRO A 156 -6.37 28.87 -10.02
CA PRO A 156 -5.47 28.25 -11.01
C PRO A 156 -4.32 27.46 -10.39
N ALA A 157 -3.75 27.94 -9.28
CA ALA A 157 -2.69 27.24 -8.56
C ALA A 157 -3.12 25.82 -8.14
N ARG A 158 -4.30 25.67 -7.52
CA ARG A 158 -4.82 24.35 -7.12
C ARG A 158 -5.12 23.45 -8.33
N ARG A 159 -5.64 24.02 -9.41
CA ARG A 159 -5.92 23.27 -10.64
C ARG A 159 -4.64 22.68 -11.24
N ASN A 160 -3.53 23.42 -11.17
CA ASN A 160 -2.22 22.97 -11.65
C ASN A 160 -1.56 21.93 -10.72
N PHE A 161 -1.91 21.91 -9.42
CA PHE A 161 -1.43 20.90 -8.47
C PHE A 161 -2.16 19.57 -8.57
N LEU A 162 -3.25 19.44 -9.33
CA LEU A 162 -3.91 18.18 -9.57
C LEU A 162 -2.98 17.24 -10.34
N LYS A 163 -2.95 16.00 -9.92
CA LYS A 163 -2.13 14.95 -10.53
C LYS A 163 -2.64 14.57 -11.93
N SER A 164 -2.01 13.57 -12.55
CA SER A 164 -2.47 13.06 -13.85
C SER A 164 -3.93 12.57 -13.76
N PRO A 165 -4.69 12.60 -14.86
CA PRO A 165 -6.08 12.13 -14.87
C PRO A 165 -6.24 10.70 -14.32
N GLN A 166 -5.31 9.81 -14.60
CA GLN A 166 -5.32 8.43 -14.14
C GLN A 166 -5.20 8.35 -12.61
N VAL A 167 -4.31 9.15 -12.02
CA VAL A 167 -4.11 9.20 -10.57
C VAL A 167 -5.34 9.78 -9.86
N GLU A 168 -5.91 10.88 -10.39
CA GLU A 168 -7.10 11.47 -9.79
C GLU A 168 -8.31 10.52 -9.92
N PHE A 169 -8.48 9.85 -11.06
CA PHE A 169 -9.56 8.88 -11.24
C PHE A 169 -9.40 7.68 -10.30
N ARG A 170 -8.18 7.20 -10.06
CA ARG A 170 -7.93 6.16 -9.06
C ARG A 170 -8.33 6.60 -7.66
N HIS A 171 -8.02 7.82 -7.24
CA HIS A 171 -8.48 8.34 -5.95
C HIS A 171 -10.00 8.40 -5.86
N ILE A 172 -10.69 8.79 -6.96
CA ILE A 172 -12.16 8.75 -7.03
C ILE A 172 -12.67 7.32 -6.87
N THR A 173 -12.07 6.37 -7.57
CA THR A 173 -12.43 4.94 -7.49
C THR A 173 -12.20 4.37 -6.10
N ASP A 174 -11.10 4.74 -5.44
CA ASP A 174 -10.82 4.31 -4.06
C ASP A 174 -11.90 4.81 -3.08
N GLU A 175 -12.32 6.08 -3.18
CA GLU A 175 -13.41 6.60 -2.33
C GLU A 175 -14.76 5.95 -2.67
N PHE A 176 -15.06 5.75 -3.95
CA PHE A 176 -16.24 5.02 -4.39
C PHE A 176 -16.28 3.59 -3.82
N HIS A 177 -15.17 2.87 -3.88
CA HIS A 177 -15.05 1.52 -3.30
C HIS A 177 -15.28 1.52 -1.80
N ARG A 178 -14.68 2.48 -1.06
CA ARG A 178 -14.84 2.59 0.40
C ARG A 178 -16.30 2.77 0.78
N VAL A 179 -16.99 3.64 0.07
CA VAL A 179 -18.42 3.90 0.31
C VAL A 179 -19.28 2.69 -0.08
N ALA A 180 -19.04 2.11 -1.27
CA ALA A 180 -19.84 0.99 -1.79
C ALA A 180 -19.65 -0.32 -0.97
N LEU A 181 -18.48 -0.53 -0.35
CA LEU A 181 -18.22 -1.69 0.52
C LEU A 181 -19.02 -1.63 1.81
N VAL A 182 -19.15 -0.45 2.39
CA VAL A 182 -19.92 -0.24 3.62
C VAL A 182 -21.41 -0.37 3.38
N HIS A 183 -21.90 0.26 2.29
CA HIS A 183 -23.32 0.33 1.95
C HIS A 183 -23.66 -0.68 0.86
N HIS A 184 -23.47 -1.96 1.16
CA HIS A 184 -23.68 -3.06 0.21
C HIS A 184 -25.15 -3.27 -0.17
N ASP A 185 -26.08 -2.74 0.61
CA ASP A 185 -27.54 -2.72 0.41
C ASP A 185 -28.01 -1.66 -0.59
N ILE A 186 -27.15 -0.70 -0.96
CA ILE A 186 -27.43 0.35 -1.94
C ILE A 186 -26.91 -0.07 -3.32
N HIS A 187 -27.69 0.22 -4.37
CA HIS A 187 -27.23 0.08 -5.75
C HIS A 187 -26.33 1.26 -6.13
N PHE A 188 -25.11 0.97 -6.54
CA PHE A 188 -24.14 1.96 -7.00
C PHE A 188 -23.78 1.76 -8.47
N GLU A 189 -23.63 2.87 -9.19
CA GLU A 189 -23.16 2.90 -10.56
C GLU A 189 -22.04 3.95 -10.70
N LEU A 190 -20.98 3.63 -11.43
CA LEU A 190 -19.90 4.55 -11.77
C LEU A 190 -19.68 4.57 -13.28
N LEU A 191 -19.86 5.75 -13.88
CA LEU A 191 -19.54 6.01 -15.28
C LEU A 191 -18.35 6.96 -15.39
N HIS A 192 -17.41 6.66 -16.27
CA HIS A 192 -16.26 7.51 -16.55
C HIS A 192 -16.12 7.75 -18.06
N ASN A 193 -16.13 9.02 -18.46
CA ASN A 193 -16.05 9.44 -19.87
C ASN A 193 -17.07 8.73 -20.79
N GLY A 194 -18.27 8.46 -20.28
CA GLY A 194 -19.34 7.79 -21.01
C GLY A 194 -19.31 6.26 -20.99
N SER A 195 -18.26 5.67 -20.42
CA SER A 195 -18.16 4.21 -20.25
C SER A 195 -18.54 3.81 -18.83
N GLU A 196 -19.28 2.70 -18.70
CA GLU A 196 -19.59 2.09 -17.41
C GLU A 196 -18.34 1.41 -16.84
N VAL A 197 -17.95 1.81 -15.63
CA VAL A 197 -16.79 1.25 -14.91
C VAL A 197 -17.23 0.22 -13.89
N PHE A 198 -18.27 0.56 -13.12
CA PHE A 198 -18.86 -0.33 -12.12
C PHE A 198 -20.39 -0.25 -12.16
N GLN A 199 -21.01 -1.41 -12.05
CA GLN A 199 -22.43 -1.58 -11.76
C GLN A 199 -22.55 -2.54 -10.58
N LEU A 200 -22.91 -2.03 -9.41
CA LEU A 200 -22.89 -2.73 -8.14
C LEU A 200 -24.32 -2.82 -7.58
N PRO A 201 -25.08 -3.89 -7.89
CA PRO A 201 -26.42 -4.07 -7.35
C PRO A 201 -26.39 -4.25 -5.83
N ALA A 202 -27.48 -3.97 -5.14
CA ALA A 202 -27.65 -4.32 -3.74
C ALA A 202 -27.41 -5.82 -3.55
N SER A 203 -26.56 -6.18 -2.56
CA SER A 203 -26.07 -7.54 -2.41
C SER A 203 -25.56 -7.79 -0.99
N SER A 204 -25.11 -9.01 -0.67
CA SER A 204 -24.38 -9.27 0.56
C SER A 204 -22.99 -8.61 0.52
N ARG A 205 -22.37 -8.36 1.71
CA ARG A 205 -21.00 -7.82 1.79
C ARG A 205 -19.99 -8.67 1.01
N ARG A 206 -20.11 -9.99 1.07
CA ARG A 206 -19.26 -10.93 0.33
C ARG A 206 -19.39 -10.76 -1.18
N GLN A 207 -20.59 -10.71 -1.68
CA GLN A 207 -20.86 -10.48 -3.11
C GLN A 207 -20.38 -9.09 -3.54
N ARG A 208 -20.58 -8.06 -2.72
CA ARG A 208 -20.10 -6.70 -2.99
C ARG A 208 -18.58 -6.66 -3.16
N ILE A 209 -17.82 -7.33 -2.30
CA ILE A 209 -16.37 -7.47 -2.43
C ILE A 209 -16.02 -8.15 -3.77
N SER A 210 -16.73 -9.24 -4.11
CA SER A 210 -16.48 -9.96 -5.36
C SER A 210 -16.87 -9.14 -6.62
N HIS A 211 -17.90 -8.32 -6.55
CA HIS A 211 -18.26 -7.41 -7.65
C HIS A 211 -17.20 -6.31 -7.87
N ILE A 212 -16.56 -5.83 -6.81
CA ILE A 212 -15.53 -4.78 -6.89
C ILE A 212 -14.17 -5.35 -7.32
N PHE A 213 -13.76 -6.50 -6.75
CA PHE A 213 -12.40 -7.04 -6.92
C PHE A 213 -12.34 -8.27 -7.86
N GLY A 214 -13.48 -8.65 -8.45
CA GLY A 214 -13.61 -9.76 -9.40
C GLY A 214 -14.14 -11.05 -8.77
N ALA A 215 -14.86 -11.87 -9.57
CA ALA A 215 -15.56 -13.07 -9.11
C ALA A 215 -14.64 -14.10 -8.39
N LYS A 216 -13.38 -14.25 -8.86
CA LYS A 216 -12.38 -15.13 -8.23
C LYS A 216 -12.00 -14.73 -6.80
N PHE A 217 -12.43 -13.54 -6.36
CA PHE A 217 -12.15 -13.06 -5.00
C PHE A 217 -12.96 -13.81 -3.94
N ASP A 218 -14.11 -14.34 -4.30
CA ASP A 218 -14.99 -15.06 -3.39
C ASP A 218 -14.30 -16.27 -2.72
N GLU A 219 -13.54 -17.04 -3.47
CA GLU A 219 -12.79 -18.20 -2.98
C GLU A 219 -11.65 -17.85 -2.02
N ARG A 220 -11.20 -16.59 -2.04
CA ARG A 220 -10.06 -16.08 -1.26
C ARG A 220 -10.48 -15.61 0.13
N LEU A 221 -11.77 -15.37 0.34
CA LEU A 221 -12.31 -14.76 1.54
C LEU A 221 -12.54 -15.79 2.65
N VAL A 222 -12.05 -15.48 3.85
CA VAL A 222 -12.35 -16.16 5.10
C VAL A 222 -13.21 -15.22 5.93
N PRO A 223 -14.44 -15.60 6.32
CA PRO A 223 -15.29 -14.75 7.12
C PRO A 223 -14.73 -14.61 8.53
N VAL A 224 -14.84 -13.41 9.08
CA VAL A 224 -14.54 -13.08 10.47
C VAL A 224 -15.82 -12.54 11.09
N ASN A 225 -16.26 -13.12 12.19
CA ASN A 225 -17.40 -12.66 12.94
C ASN A 225 -17.19 -12.94 14.43
N GLU A 226 -17.14 -11.90 15.24
CA GLU A 226 -16.95 -11.97 16.68
C GLU A 226 -17.73 -10.85 17.34
N LYS A 227 -18.47 -11.16 18.38
CA LYS A 227 -19.28 -10.19 19.11
C LYS A 227 -18.89 -10.18 20.56
N THR A 228 -18.46 -9.03 21.06
CA THR A 228 -18.14 -8.78 22.47
C THR A 228 -18.92 -7.57 22.97
N GLU A 229 -18.85 -7.28 24.25
CA GLU A 229 -19.45 -6.05 24.81
C GLU A 229 -18.76 -4.76 24.35
N LEU A 230 -17.47 -4.84 23.96
CA LEU A 230 -16.67 -3.70 23.52
C LEU A 230 -16.82 -3.41 22.03
N VAL A 231 -16.90 -4.45 21.22
CA VAL A 231 -16.91 -4.33 19.77
C VAL A 231 -17.56 -5.54 19.11
N GLU A 232 -18.31 -5.29 18.05
CA GLU A 232 -18.72 -6.32 17.10
C GLU A 232 -17.81 -6.24 15.88
N VAL A 233 -17.00 -7.29 15.66
CA VAL A 233 -16.08 -7.44 14.54
C VAL A 233 -16.74 -8.31 13.49
N SER A 234 -16.89 -7.81 12.28
CA SER A 234 -17.41 -8.59 11.15
C SER A 234 -16.60 -8.32 9.90
N GLY A 235 -16.68 -9.21 8.91
CA GLY A 235 -16.01 -8.99 7.62
C GLY A 235 -15.24 -10.20 7.11
N PHE A 236 -14.13 -9.93 6.44
CA PHE A 236 -13.36 -10.96 5.75
C PHE A 236 -11.87 -10.67 5.79
N VAL A 237 -11.07 -11.72 5.92
CA VAL A 237 -9.63 -11.70 5.66
C VAL A 237 -9.32 -12.59 4.46
N LEU A 238 -8.22 -12.33 3.77
CA LEU A 238 -7.79 -13.19 2.67
C LEU A 238 -7.02 -14.40 3.20
N LYS A 239 -7.21 -15.56 2.55
CA LYS A 239 -6.39 -16.75 2.83
C LYS A 239 -4.91 -16.43 2.67
N PRO A 240 -4.01 -16.93 3.54
CA PRO A 240 -2.58 -16.62 3.52
C PRO A 240 -1.90 -16.79 2.16
N LYS A 241 -2.28 -17.82 1.40
CA LYS A 241 -1.75 -18.09 0.05
C LYS A 241 -1.98 -16.96 -0.98
N PHE A 242 -2.88 -16.03 -0.69
CA PHE A 242 -3.18 -14.87 -1.53
C PHE A 242 -2.62 -13.55 -0.97
N ALA A 243 -1.84 -13.62 0.11
CA ALA A 243 -1.14 -12.45 0.63
C ALA A 243 -0.16 -11.91 -0.40
N LYS A 244 -0.03 -10.59 -0.46
CA LYS A 244 0.84 -9.88 -1.42
C LYS A 244 1.92 -9.10 -0.69
N LYS A 245 3.04 -8.80 -1.37
CA LYS A 245 4.08 -7.90 -0.81
C LYS A 245 3.62 -6.45 -0.69
N SER A 246 2.59 -6.05 -1.42
CA SER A 246 2.04 -4.69 -1.42
C SER A 246 0.82 -4.57 -0.50
N ARG A 247 0.64 -3.39 0.11
CA ARG A 247 -0.48 -3.06 0.99
C ARG A 247 -1.76 -2.77 0.21
N HIS A 248 -2.21 -3.68 -0.66
CA HIS A 248 -3.48 -3.57 -1.35
C HIS A 248 -4.57 -4.29 -0.56
N GLN A 249 -5.78 -3.78 -0.61
CA GLN A 249 -6.96 -4.42 -0.04
C GLN A 249 -6.89 -4.56 1.50
N GLN A 250 -6.45 -3.50 2.17
CA GLN A 250 -6.38 -3.40 3.62
C GLN A 250 -7.35 -2.31 4.08
N LEU A 251 -8.58 -2.71 4.38
CA LEU A 251 -9.66 -1.79 4.65
C LEU A 251 -10.29 -2.07 6.02
N PHE A 252 -10.22 -1.05 6.89
CA PHE A 252 -10.94 -0.99 8.15
C PHE A 252 -12.10 -0.02 8.06
N PHE A 253 -13.22 -0.42 8.61
CA PHE A 253 -14.38 0.43 8.77
C PHE A 253 -14.84 0.39 10.23
N VAL A 254 -15.05 1.55 10.82
CA VAL A 254 -15.59 1.70 12.18
C VAL A 254 -16.87 2.49 12.10
N ASN A 255 -17.97 1.95 12.62
CA ASN A 255 -19.29 2.56 12.56
C ASN A 255 -19.61 3.10 11.15
N ASN A 256 -19.36 2.24 10.14
CA ASN A 256 -19.56 2.53 8.73
C ASN A 256 -18.63 3.62 8.15
N ARG A 257 -17.53 3.99 8.80
CA ARG A 257 -16.51 4.94 8.30
C ARG A 257 -15.20 4.25 8.01
N PHE A 258 -14.60 4.55 6.88
CA PHE A 258 -13.25 4.10 6.56
C PHE A 258 -12.23 4.76 7.49
N ILE A 259 -11.36 3.97 8.10
CA ILE A 259 -10.27 4.44 8.95
C ILE A 259 -8.91 3.89 8.52
N LYS A 260 -7.86 4.60 8.91
CA LYS A 260 -6.47 4.15 8.85
C LYS A 260 -5.94 4.07 10.27
N ASN A 261 -5.62 2.88 10.74
CA ASN A 261 -5.07 2.67 12.07
C ASN A 261 -3.93 1.64 12.01
N GLY A 262 -2.70 2.10 12.27
CA GLY A 262 -1.50 1.26 12.23
C GLY A 262 -1.47 0.22 13.35
N TYR A 263 -2.06 0.51 14.50
CA TYR A 263 -2.11 -0.41 15.65
C TYR A 263 -3.06 -1.59 15.38
N LEU A 264 -4.24 -1.33 14.82
CA LEU A 264 -5.16 -2.39 14.39
C LEU A 264 -4.59 -3.20 13.21
N HIS A 265 -3.85 -2.55 12.31
CA HIS A 265 -3.14 -3.28 11.25
C HIS A 265 -2.11 -4.25 11.83
N HIS A 266 -1.39 -3.85 12.88
CA HIS A 266 -0.46 -4.75 13.57
C HIS A 266 -1.19 -5.92 14.25
N ALA A 267 -2.41 -5.72 14.79
CA ALA A 267 -3.23 -6.82 15.33
C ALA A 267 -3.55 -7.87 14.26
N VAL A 268 -3.89 -7.42 13.04
CA VAL A 268 -4.11 -8.33 11.90
C VAL A 268 -2.83 -9.08 11.55
N LEU A 269 -1.69 -8.38 11.44
CA LEU A 269 -0.39 -9.03 11.17
C LEU A 269 -0.05 -10.09 12.22
N ALA A 270 -0.25 -9.78 13.51
CA ALA A 270 0.00 -10.70 14.61
C ALA A 270 -0.96 -11.93 14.61
N ALA A 271 -2.15 -11.80 14.04
CA ALA A 271 -3.06 -12.93 13.85
C ALA A 271 -2.59 -13.89 12.74
N PHE A 272 -1.85 -13.37 11.75
CA PHE A 272 -1.25 -14.15 10.65
C PHE A 272 0.17 -14.62 10.94
N GLU A 273 0.68 -14.44 12.17
CA GLU A 273 2.01 -14.89 12.57
C GLU A 273 2.20 -16.39 12.33
N GLY A 274 3.29 -16.77 11.67
CA GLY A 274 3.55 -18.16 11.26
C GLY A 274 2.83 -18.61 9.98
N LEU A 275 1.90 -17.83 9.42
CA LEU A 275 1.16 -18.15 8.19
C LEU A 275 1.63 -17.33 6.98
N LEU A 276 2.38 -16.26 7.19
CA LEU A 276 2.89 -15.37 6.14
C LEU A 276 4.41 -15.29 6.19
N SER A 277 5.03 -15.13 5.01
CA SER A 277 6.44 -14.75 4.93
C SER A 277 6.62 -13.31 5.42
N PRO A 278 7.81 -12.95 5.96
CA PRO A 278 8.06 -11.63 6.57
C PRO A 278 7.80 -10.41 5.67
N ASP A 279 7.84 -10.62 4.36
CA ASP A 279 7.62 -9.59 3.33
C ASP A 279 6.19 -9.56 2.77
N GLN A 280 5.32 -10.46 3.22
CA GLN A 280 3.93 -10.54 2.80
C GLN A 280 3.00 -9.76 3.73
N GLN A 281 1.95 -9.19 3.14
CA GLN A 281 0.92 -8.41 3.83
C GLN A 281 -0.44 -9.09 3.65
N PRO A 282 -1.21 -9.29 4.74
CA PRO A 282 -2.55 -9.83 4.65
C PRO A 282 -3.50 -8.82 4.00
N GLY A 283 -4.44 -9.30 3.21
CA GLY A 283 -5.57 -8.50 2.76
C GLY A 283 -6.76 -8.69 3.70
N TYR A 284 -7.53 -7.64 3.92
CA TYR A 284 -8.69 -7.69 4.80
C TYR A 284 -9.73 -6.59 4.50
N PHE A 285 -10.98 -6.91 4.83
CA PHE A 285 -12.15 -6.05 4.78
C PHE A 285 -12.88 -6.21 6.10
N LEU A 286 -12.54 -5.40 7.10
CA LEU A 286 -12.99 -5.56 8.48
C LEU A 286 -13.88 -4.39 8.88
N PHE A 287 -15.02 -4.72 9.44
CA PHE A 287 -16.06 -3.80 9.90
C PHE A 287 -16.19 -3.96 11.41
N LEU A 288 -15.98 -2.88 12.13
CA LEU A 288 -16.04 -2.82 13.56
C LEU A 288 -17.22 -1.91 13.97
N GLU A 289 -18.13 -2.44 14.76
CA GLU A 289 -19.19 -1.68 15.39
C GLU A 289 -18.83 -1.47 16.87
N VAL A 290 -18.57 -0.21 17.22
CA VAL A 290 -18.13 0.22 18.56
C VAL A 290 -19.18 1.18 19.11
N PRO A 291 -19.54 1.07 20.40
CA PRO A 291 -20.44 2.05 21.04
C PRO A 291 -19.93 3.48 20.84
N PRO A 292 -20.76 4.42 20.37
CA PRO A 292 -20.32 5.80 20.08
C PRO A 292 -19.63 6.50 21.25
N ALA A 293 -19.99 6.17 22.49
CA ALA A 293 -19.39 6.74 23.68
C ALA A 293 -17.91 6.36 23.88
N GLN A 294 -17.45 5.26 23.27
CA GLN A 294 -16.08 4.74 23.39
C GLN A 294 -15.20 5.15 22.20
N LEU A 295 -15.69 6.06 21.34
CA LEU A 295 -15.04 6.42 20.10
C LEU A 295 -14.97 7.93 19.92
N ASP A 296 -13.77 8.50 19.81
CA ASP A 296 -13.58 9.89 19.36
C ASP A 296 -13.22 9.91 17.86
N ILE A 297 -14.11 10.51 17.06
CA ILE A 297 -13.98 10.62 15.60
C ILE A 297 -13.45 12.00 15.18
N ASN A 298 -13.52 13.00 16.07
CA ASN A 298 -13.25 14.40 15.70
C ASN A 298 -11.78 14.80 15.86
N ILE A 299 -10.84 13.90 15.60
CA ILE A 299 -9.41 14.15 15.78
C ILE A 299 -8.79 14.83 14.55
N HIS A 300 -9.24 14.48 13.34
CA HIS A 300 -8.65 14.99 12.09
C HIS A 300 -9.75 15.50 11.12
N PRO A 301 -9.48 16.58 10.33
CA PRO A 301 -10.44 17.12 9.37
C PRO A 301 -10.98 16.08 8.37
N THR A 302 -10.13 15.14 7.94
CA THR A 302 -10.53 14.06 7.00
C THR A 302 -11.30 12.93 7.66
N LYS A 303 -11.41 12.89 8.99
CA LYS A 303 -12.11 11.86 9.78
C LYS A 303 -11.64 10.41 9.50
N THR A 304 -10.41 10.25 9.04
CA THR A 304 -9.81 8.93 8.73
C THR A 304 -9.05 8.34 9.91
N GLU A 305 -8.82 9.13 10.95
CA GLU A 305 -8.19 8.71 12.19
C GLU A 305 -9.22 8.79 13.31
N VAL A 306 -9.27 7.76 14.13
CA VAL A 306 -10.16 7.64 15.28
C VAL A 306 -9.36 7.19 16.50
N LYS A 307 -9.77 7.63 17.68
CA LYS A 307 -9.22 7.19 18.95
C LYS A 307 -10.26 6.36 19.67
N PHE A 308 -9.86 5.19 20.11
CA PHE A 308 -10.70 4.33 20.93
C PHE A 308 -10.40 4.58 22.41
N GLU A 309 -11.37 4.32 23.27
CA GLU A 309 -11.19 4.42 24.71
C GLU A 309 -10.20 3.37 25.23
N ASP A 310 -10.29 2.14 24.69
CA ASP A 310 -9.39 1.02 24.99
C ASP A 310 -8.86 0.38 23.70
N ASP A 311 -7.77 0.94 23.19
CA ASP A 311 -7.06 0.41 22.02
C ASP A 311 -6.50 -1.00 22.26
N HIS A 312 -6.11 -1.34 23.52
CA HIS A 312 -5.49 -2.63 23.84
C HIS A 312 -6.50 -3.77 23.84
N ALA A 313 -7.68 -3.55 24.42
CA ALA A 313 -8.75 -4.55 24.40
C ALA A 313 -9.23 -4.79 22.96
N LEU A 314 -9.42 -3.73 22.17
CA LEU A 314 -9.79 -3.83 20.77
C LEU A 314 -8.76 -4.61 19.95
N TYR A 315 -7.47 -4.36 20.17
CA TYR A 315 -6.38 -5.12 19.56
C TYR A 315 -6.47 -6.61 19.89
N ALA A 316 -6.67 -6.96 21.16
CA ALA A 316 -6.73 -8.35 21.61
C ALA A 316 -7.93 -9.08 20.99
N VAL A 317 -9.12 -8.45 21.00
CA VAL A 317 -10.35 -9.00 20.39
C VAL A 317 -10.16 -9.22 18.89
N LEU A 318 -9.65 -8.23 18.17
CA LEU A 318 -9.43 -8.31 16.72
C LEU A 318 -8.45 -9.43 16.35
N ARG A 319 -7.31 -9.51 17.08
CA ARG A 319 -6.33 -10.58 16.88
C ARG A 319 -6.92 -11.96 17.14
N ALA A 320 -7.68 -12.13 18.23
CA ALA A 320 -8.31 -13.39 18.59
C ALA A 320 -9.37 -13.81 17.57
N ALA A 321 -10.25 -12.89 17.14
CA ALA A 321 -11.29 -13.14 16.15
C ALA A 321 -10.71 -13.64 14.81
N ILE A 322 -9.67 -12.96 14.31
CA ILE A 322 -9.02 -13.35 13.06
C ILE A 322 -8.32 -14.70 13.21
N LYS A 323 -7.57 -14.92 14.31
CA LYS A 323 -6.86 -16.18 14.54
C LYS A 323 -7.83 -17.35 14.66
N HIS A 324 -8.96 -17.16 15.34
CA HIS A 324 -10.03 -18.13 15.46
C HIS A 324 -10.62 -18.47 14.09
N SER A 325 -10.96 -17.46 13.28
CA SER A 325 -11.50 -17.67 11.93
C SER A 325 -10.51 -18.40 11.01
N LEU A 326 -9.23 -18.02 11.03
CA LEU A 326 -8.20 -18.72 10.26
C LEU A 326 -8.04 -20.18 10.68
N GLY A 327 -8.17 -20.48 11.97
CA GLY A 327 -8.15 -21.86 12.50
C GLY A 327 -9.36 -22.70 12.06
N GLN A 328 -10.58 -22.13 12.14
CA GLN A 328 -11.81 -22.82 11.74
C GLN A 328 -11.83 -23.20 10.25
N PHE A 329 -11.27 -22.38 9.38
CA PHE A 329 -11.26 -22.63 7.93
C PHE A 329 -10.05 -23.46 7.47
N SER A 330 -9.42 -24.23 8.38
CA SER A 330 -8.35 -25.22 8.11
C SER A 330 -7.21 -24.64 7.25
N ILE A 331 -6.80 -23.41 7.55
CA ILE A 331 -5.68 -22.76 6.90
C ILE A 331 -4.34 -23.13 7.58
N ALA A 332 -4.37 -24.01 8.58
CA ALA A 332 -3.17 -24.71 9.01
C ALA A 332 -2.61 -25.48 7.78
N PRO A 333 -1.29 -25.50 7.55
CA PRO A 333 -0.71 -26.32 6.49
C PRO A 333 -1.22 -27.74 6.71
N ALA A 334 -2.04 -28.25 5.80
CA ALA A 334 -2.24 -29.68 5.70
C ALA A 334 -0.82 -30.22 5.49
N LEU A 335 -0.34 -31.00 6.47
CA LEU A 335 0.82 -31.84 6.23
C LEU A 335 0.37 -32.75 5.10
N ASP A 336 0.76 -32.38 3.89
CA ASP A 336 0.51 -33.17 2.72
C ASP A 336 1.47 -34.36 2.81
N PHE A 337 0.97 -35.46 3.37
CA PHE A 337 1.63 -36.77 3.33
C PHE A 337 1.48 -37.43 1.96
N ALA A 338 1.12 -36.71 0.92
CA ALA A 338 1.25 -37.19 -0.43
C ALA A 338 2.75 -37.42 -0.67
N THR A 339 3.17 -38.66 -0.54
CA THR A 339 4.50 -39.10 -0.94
C THR A 339 4.67 -38.75 -2.42
N ASP A 340 5.60 -37.85 -2.69
CA ASP A 340 5.98 -37.49 -4.07
C ASP A 340 6.42 -38.78 -4.77
N PRO A 341 5.72 -39.20 -5.84
CA PRO A 341 6.04 -40.45 -6.54
C PRO A 341 7.48 -40.45 -7.11
N SER A 342 8.15 -39.31 -7.13
CA SER A 342 9.59 -39.22 -7.49
C SER A 342 10.52 -39.83 -6.43
N PHE A 343 10.06 -40.09 -5.20
CA PHE A 343 10.83 -40.78 -4.16
C PHE A 343 10.58 -42.29 -4.11
N GLU A 344 9.71 -42.88 -4.96
CA GLU A 344 9.63 -44.31 -5.16
C GLU A 344 10.88 -44.76 -5.95
N THR A 345 11.90 -45.19 -5.21
CA THR A 345 13.06 -45.83 -5.82
C THR A 345 12.63 -47.14 -6.50
N PRO A 346 13.05 -47.40 -7.76
CA PRO A 346 12.66 -48.60 -8.52
C PRO A 346 13.13 -49.93 -7.92
N TYR A 347 13.75 -49.93 -6.75
CA TYR A 347 14.40 -51.07 -6.10
C TYR A 347 13.57 -51.79 -5.02
N ALA A 348 12.32 -51.42 -4.79
CA ALA A 348 11.49 -51.99 -3.70
C ALA A 348 10.67 -53.22 -4.11
N LYS A 349 10.91 -53.86 -5.27
CA LYS A 349 10.33 -55.18 -5.58
C LYS A 349 11.36 -56.26 -5.31
N HIS A 350 11.04 -57.09 -4.30
CA HIS A 350 11.75 -58.32 -3.85
C HIS A 350 12.98 -58.12 -2.93
N LYS A 351 12.75 -57.84 -1.67
CA LYS A 351 13.62 -58.35 -0.61
C LYS A 351 12.78 -58.94 0.53
N ALA A 352 13.17 -60.16 0.94
CA ALA A 352 12.63 -60.85 2.10
C ALA A 352 12.75 -60.03 3.38
N ALA A 353 11.84 -60.20 4.31
CA ALA A 353 11.82 -59.47 5.57
C ALA A 353 13.20 -59.49 6.24
N PRO A 354 13.71 -58.35 6.71
CA PRO A 354 15.01 -58.28 7.36
C PRO A 354 14.98 -59.12 8.65
N VAL A 355 15.93 -60.03 8.77
CA VAL A 355 16.19 -60.78 10.00
C VAL A 355 16.83 -59.80 10.98
N ALA A 356 16.30 -59.76 12.21
CA ALA A 356 16.82 -58.89 13.26
C ALA A 356 18.32 -59.22 13.52
N PRO A 357 19.21 -58.21 13.59
CA PRO A 357 20.61 -58.45 13.88
C PRO A 357 20.79 -58.98 15.28
N ASN A 358 21.51 -60.13 15.42
CA ASN A 358 21.93 -60.63 16.70
C ASN A 358 23.01 -59.72 17.28
N ILE A 359 22.67 -59.00 18.33
CA ILE A 359 23.65 -58.19 19.08
C ILE A 359 24.33 -59.07 20.09
N SER A 360 25.59 -59.45 19.85
CA SER A 360 26.44 -60.08 20.86
C SER A 360 27.05 -58.99 21.73
N VAL A 361 26.62 -58.90 22.97
CA VAL A 361 27.21 -57.98 23.95
C VAL A 361 28.39 -58.73 24.62
N ASN A 362 29.57 -58.17 24.57
CA ASN A 362 30.72 -58.68 25.32
C ASN A 362 30.57 -58.25 26.80
N PRO A 363 30.32 -59.21 27.72
CA PRO A 363 30.04 -58.88 29.13
C PRO A 363 31.24 -58.31 29.87
N ASN A 364 32.43 -58.31 29.28
CA ASN A 364 33.69 -57.83 29.91
C ASN A 364 34.15 -56.47 29.34
N PHE A 365 33.29 -55.77 28.58
CA PHE A 365 33.66 -54.43 28.07
C PHE A 365 33.39 -53.36 29.13
N ASN A 366 34.49 -52.78 29.65
CA ASN A 366 34.46 -51.63 30.56
C ASN A 366 34.91 -50.38 29.84
N PRO A 367 34.03 -49.43 29.53
CA PRO A 367 34.41 -48.22 28.78
C PRO A 367 35.31 -47.24 29.53
N PHE A 368 35.56 -47.48 30.84
CA PHE A 368 36.36 -46.61 31.68
C PHE A 368 37.81 -47.08 31.93
N SER A 369 38.23 -48.22 31.32
CA SER A 369 39.55 -48.81 31.53
C SER A 369 40.51 -48.69 30.34
N ALA A 370 40.21 -47.91 29.29
CA ALA A 370 41.11 -47.72 28.15
C ALA A 370 41.91 -46.42 28.30
N SER A 371 43.19 -46.55 28.59
CA SER A 371 44.17 -45.45 28.47
C SER A 371 44.35 -45.07 26.99
N PRO A 372 44.55 -43.76 26.67
CA PRO A 372 44.66 -43.34 25.28
C PRO A 372 46.04 -43.68 24.72
N GLN A 373 46.13 -44.68 23.85
CA GLN A 373 47.25 -44.85 22.96
C GLN A 373 47.07 -43.98 21.72
N SER A 374 47.94 -42.96 21.63
CA SER A 374 48.10 -42.09 20.47
C SER A 374 48.52 -42.89 19.24
N LYS A 375 47.69 -42.96 18.23
CA LYS A 375 48.13 -43.27 16.86
C LYS A 375 48.23 -41.96 16.09
N GLN A 376 49.44 -41.54 15.79
CA GLN A 376 49.77 -40.48 14.87
C GLN A 376 49.34 -40.88 13.44
N PRO A 377 48.69 -40.03 12.66
CA PRO A 377 48.69 -40.16 11.22
C PRO A 377 49.91 -39.48 10.63
N THR A 378 50.81 -40.28 10.08
CA THR A 378 51.88 -39.85 9.18
C THR A 378 51.26 -39.43 7.82
N SER A 379 51.38 -38.16 7.50
CA SER A 379 51.60 -37.62 6.15
C SER A 379 51.60 -36.08 6.24
N ALA A 380 52.75 -35.53 6.62
CA ALA A 380 53.06 -34.11 6.38
C ALA A 380 53.47 -33.97 4.91
N VAL A 381 52.70 -33.29 4.10
CA VAL A 381 53.15 -32.76 2.81
C VAL A 381 53.87 -31.45 3.12
N ARG A 382 55.20 -31.43 2.92
CA ARG A 382 56.01 -30.22 2.95
C ARG A 382 55.76 -29.45 1.65
N PHE A 383 55.35 -28.21 1.79
CA PHE A 383 55.41 -27.17 0.75
C PHE A 383 56.71 -26.40 0.98
N ASP A 384 57.80 -26.84 0.34
CA ASP A 384 58.95 -26.01 0.03
C ASP A 384 59.05 -25.92 -1.49
N ASP A 385 59.41 -24.74 -1.97
CA ASP A 385 59.68 -24.34 -3.33
C ASP A 385 58.50 -23.75 -4.14
N ILE A 386 58.28 -22.45 -3.92
CA ILE A 386 57.82 -21.51 -4.93
C ILE A 386 58.80 -20.34 -4.99
N PRO A 387 59.42 -20.02 -6.14
CA PRO A 387 60.41 -18.96 -6.25
C PRO A 387 59.77 -17.58 -6.11
N GLU A 388 60.40 -16.71 -5.35
CA GLU A 388 60.13 -15.27 -5.28
C GLU A 388 60.26 -14.63 -6.66
N GLN A 389 59.16 -14.11 -7.15
CA GLN A 389 59.16 -13.14 -8.24
C GLN A 389 59.19 -11.73 -7.70
N GLN A 390 60.20 -11.02 -8.13
CA GLN A 390 60.57 -9.65 -7.80
C GLN A 390 59.41 -8.67 -8.05
N HIS A 391 59.18 -7.82 -7.03
CA HIS A 391 58.29 -6.66 -7.10
C HIS A 391 58.81 -5.64 -8.11
N ALA A 392 58.00 -5.32 -9.12
CA ALA A 392 58.06 -4.06 -9.84
C ALA A 392 57.15 -3.06 -9.11
N GLU A 393 57.71 -1.94 -8.69
CA GLU A 393 56.99 -0.81 -8.12
C GLU A 393 56.00 -0.22 -9.16
N PRO A 394 54.74 0.01 -8.82
CA PRO A 394 53.86 0.86 -9.61
C PRO A 394 53.85 2.29 -9.08
N LEU A 395 54.08 3.19 -9.98
CA LEU A 395 53.93 4.63 -9.85
C LEU A 395 52.54 5.04 -9.34
N ILE A 396 52.59 5.83 -8.24
CA ILE A 396 51.59 6.79 -7.76
C ILE A 396 50.13 6.50 -8.18
N ALA A 397 49.37 5.83 -7.31
CA ALA A 397 47.91 5.83 -7.30
C ALA A 397 47.41 6.72 -6.14
N PRO A 398 46.26 7.39 -6.28
CA PRO A 398 45.70 8.24 -5.23
C PRO A 398 45.42 7.41 -3.97
N GLN A 399 45.75 7.98 -2.82
CA GLN A 399 45.50 7.38 -1.50
C GLN A 399 43.98 7.19 -1.33
N THR A 400 43.52 5.96 -1.52
CA THR A 400 42.19 5.50 -1.06
C THR A 400 42.44 4.84 0.30
N ASP A 401 41.78 5.35 1.32
CA ASP A 401 41.74 4.79 2.66
C ASP A 401 41.28 3.33 2.59
N HIS A 402 42.20 2.40 2.77
CA HIS A 402 41.93 0.97 2.63
C HIS A 402 41.42 0.39 3.95
N VAL A 403 40.17 0.01 4.01
CA VAL A 403 39.64 -0.84 5.07
C VAL A 403 40.16 -2.25 4.85
N HIS A 404 41.17 -2.67 5.66
CA HIS A 404 41.80 -3.99 5.55
C HIS A 404 41.15 -5.05 6.45
N VAL A 405 40.31 -4.65 7.42
CA VAL A 405 39.68 -5.54 8.40
C VAL A 405 38.21 -5.12 8.57
N SER A 406 37.32 -6.09 8.53
CA SER A 406 35.91 -5.88 8.84
C SER A 406 35.37 -7.06 9.65
N PHE A 407 34.38 -6.78 10.47
CA PHE A 407 33.70 -7.76 11.30
C PHE A 407 32.18 -7.68 11.05
N GLN A 408 31.57 -8.81 10.73
CA GLN A 408 30.11 -8.90 10.57
C GLN A 408 29.43 -9.18 11.91
N TRP A 409 28.48 -8.32 12.31
CA TRP A 409 27.70 -8.47 13.52
C TRP A 409 26.22 -8.75 13.21
N GLN A 410 25.68 -9.78 13.86
CA GLN A 410 24.29 -10.24 13.67
C GLN A 410 23.88 -10.46 12.20
N GLN A 411 24.82 -10.78 11.32
CA GLN A 411 24.55 -10.98 9.87
C GLN A 411 23.76 -9.82 9.23
N LYS A 412 23.96 -8.62 9.78
CA LYS A 412 23.23 -7.41 9.42
C LYS A 412 24.09 -6.17 9.31
N TYR A 413 25.11 -6.06 10.16
CA TYR A 413 26.01 -4.91 10.22
C TYR A 413 27.44 -5.34 9.95
N LEU A 414 28.19 -4.50 9.22
CA LEU A 414 29.61 -4.60 9.06
C LEU A 414 30.26 -3.51 9.90
N ILE A 415 31.24 -3.88 10.71
CA ILE A 415 31.99 -2.97 11.56
C ILE A 415 33.41 -2.95 11.03
N ALA A 416 33.90 -1.77 10.68
CA ALA A 416 35.25 -1.59 10.15
C ALA A 416 35.94 -0.41 10.84
N PRO A 417 37.26 -0.49 11.08
CA PRO A 417 38.03 0.67 11.52
C PRO A 417 38.07 1.71 10.40
N HIS A 418 38.07 2.97 10.80
CA HIS A 418 38.22 4.15 9.93
C HIS A 418 39.13 5.14 10.66
N ASP A 419 39.82 6.02 9.94
CA ASP A 419 40.88 6.89 10.46
C ASP A 419 40.59 7.60 11.78
N ASN A 420 39.35 8.01 12.01
CA ASN A 420 38.91 8.75 13.20
C ASN A 420 37.93 7.97 14.09
N GLY A 421 37.82 6.63 13.96
CA GLY A 421 36.89 5.87 14.77
C GLY A 421 36.45 4.55 14.17
N ILE A 422 35.17 4.21 14.37
CA ILE A 422 34.58 2.96 13.89
C ILE A 422 33.42 3.28 12.93
N MET A 423 33.46 2.68 11.76
CA MET A 423 32.37 2.74 10.79
C MET A 423 31.44 1.52 10.98
N ILE A 424 30.15 1.76 11.15
CA ILE A 424 29.10 0.74 11.24
C ILE A 424 28.21 0.84 10.00
N VAL A 425 28.29 -0.14 9.11
CA VAL A 425 27.59 -0.20 7.83
C VAL A 425 26.44 -1.19 7.90
N HIS A 426 25.26 -0.79 7.44
CA HIS A 426 24.12 -1.70 7.29
C HIS A 426 24.25 -2.47 5.97
N GLN A 427 24.63 -3.76 6.03
CA GLN A 427 24.92 -4.65 4.91
C GLN A 427 23.92 -4.56 3.72
N SER A 428 22.63 -4.73 4.00
CA SER A 428 21.61 -4.74 2.94
C SER A 428 21.43 -3.37 2.29
N ARG A 429 21.50 -2.28 3.07
CA ARG A 429 21.36 -0.91 2.55
C ARG A 429 22.59 -0.47 1.75
N ALA A 430 23.77 -0.91 2.16
CA ALA A 430 24.99 -0.67 1.41
C ALA A 430 24.92 -1.33 0.03
N HIS A 431 24.55 -2.61 -0.02
CA HIS A 431 24.42 -3.32 -1.29
C HIS A 431 23.26 -2.78 -2.15
N GLU A 432 22.15 -2.34 -1.52
CA GLU A 432 21.04 -1.64 -2.22
C GLU A 432 21.56 -0.37 -2.91
N ARG A 433 22.38 0.44 -2.24
CA ARG A 433 22.96 1.66 -2.81
C ARG A 433 23.90 1.37 -3.97
N ILE A 434 24.81 0.43 -3.79
CA ILE A 434 25.75 0.00 -4.83
C ILE A 434 25.01 -0.45 -6.08
N LEU A 435 24.05 -1.37 -5.94
CA LEU A 435 23.27 -1.88 -7.08
C LEU A 435 22.45 -0.79 -7.78
N TYR A 436 21.88 0.13 -7.01
CA TYR A 436 21.15 1.27 -7.57
C TYR A 436 22.05 2.12 -8.48
N GLU A 437 23.24 2.49 -8.02
CA GLU A 437 24.18 3.28 -8.84
C GLU A 437 24.74 2.50 -10.02
N GLU A 438 25.01 1.20 -9.86
CA GLU A 438 25.44 0.32 -10.97
C GLU A 438 24.37 0.26 -12.08
N PHE A 439 23.07 0.14 -11.73
CA PHE A 439 21.98 0.14 -12.72
C PHE A 439 21.84 1.51 -13.38
N MET A 440 21.84 2.60 -12.60
CA MET A 440 21.72 3.95 -13.15
C MET A 440 22.88 4.25 -14.11
N HIS A 441 24.11 3.95 -13.72
CA HIS A 441 25.29 4.13 -14.56
C HIS A 441 25.21 3.32 -15.87
N LYS A 442 24.78 2.05 -15.79
CA LYS A 442 24.62 1.20 -16.98
C LYS A 442 23.59 1.78 -17.95
N TRP A 443 22.46 2.26 -17.46
CA TRP A 443 21.37 2.78 -18.30
C TRP A 443 21.58 4.22 -18.79
N ASP A 444 22.54 4.95 -18.27
CA ASP A 444 22.95 6.24 -18.82
C ASP A 444 23.69 6.06 -20.17
N TYR A 445 24.33 4.92 -20.39
CA TYR A 445 25.14 4.66 -21.57
C TYR A 445 24.56 3.59 -22.50
N GLU A 446 23.67 2.73 -22.03
CA GLU A 446 23.12 1.60 -22.78
C GLU A 446 21.59 1.58 -22.70
N ALA A 447 20.91 1.26 -23.82
CA ALA A 447 19.49 0.97 -23.80
C ALA A 447 19.22 -0.31 -23.01
N VAL A 448 18.08 -0.38 -22.31
CA VAL A 448 17.71 -1.57 -21.55
C VAL A 448 17.43 -2.72 -22.51
N ALA A 449 18.26 -3.77 -22.45
CA ALA A 449 18.11 -4.96 -23.28
C ALA A 449 16.81 -5.70 -22.91
N SER A 450 16.08 -6.16 -23.93
CA SER A 450 14.80 -6.86 -23.81
C SER A 450 14.95 -8.32 -24.23
N GLN A 451 14.45 -9.24 -23.40
CA GLN A 451 14.42 -10.68 -23.68
C GLN A 451 13.03 -11.09 -24.11
N ALA A 452 12.91 -11.67 -25.32
CA ALA A 452 11.66 -12.26 -25.80
C ALA A 452 11.33 -13.54 -25.00
N LEU A 453 10.08 -13.70 -24.64
CA LEU A 453 9.58 -14.86 -23.90
C LEU A 453 9.05 -15.91 -24.88
N ALA A 454 9.41 -17.17 -24.68
CA ALA A 454 8.89 -18.29 -25.49
C ALA A 454 7.36 -18.47 -25.34
N VAL A 455 6.82 -18.12 -24.16
CA VAL A 455 5.39 -18.05 -23.87
C VAL A 455 5.11 -16.68 -23.27
N PRO A 456 4.10 -15.93 -23.76
CA PRO A 456 3.74 -14.63 -23.22
C PRO A 456 3.44 -14.71 -21.73
N LEU A 457 3.94 -13.75 -20.96
CA LEU A 457 3.70 -13.65 -19.52
C LEU A 457 2.37 -12.93 -19.27
N ALA A 458 1.36 -13.69 -18.86
CA ALA A 458 0.06 -13.16 -18.48
C ALA A 458 0.01 -12.78 -16.99
N ILE A 459 -0.37 -11.54 -16.68
CA ILE A 459 -0.47 -11.02 -15.32
C ILE A 459 -1.86 -10.47 -15.10
N THR A 460 -2.55 -10.96 -14.06
CA THR A 460 -3.87 -10.47 -13.66
C THR A 460 -3.72 -9.27 -12.74
N LEU A 461 -4.32 -8.14 -13.11
CA LEU A 461 -4.33 -6.89 -12.37
C LEU A 461 -5.76 -6.33 -12.32
N ASP A 462 -6.00 -5.39 -11.40
CA ASP A 462 -7.24 -4.63 -11.38
C ASP A 462 -7.30 -3.64 -12.56
N LYS A 463 -8.51 -3.36 -13.02
CA LYS A 463 -8.75 -2.50 -14.20
C LYS A 463 -8.04 -1.14 -14.11
N PRO A 464 -8.06 -0.40 -12.97
CA PRO A 464 -7.30 0.85 -12.84
C PRO A 464 -5.79 0.71 -13.06
N SER A 465 -5.21 -0.41 -12.60
CA SER A 465 -3.78 -0.71 -12.81
C SER A 465 -3.46 -1.00 -14.28
N ILE A 466 -4.35 -1.70 -14.98
CA ILE A 466 -4.21 -1.96 -16.43
C ILE A 466 -4.32 -0.67 -17.23
N ASP A 467 -5.26 0.21 -16.89
CA ASP A 467 -5.42 1.50 -17.57
C ASP A 467 -4.20 2.41 -17.34
N LEU A 468 -3.60 2.38 -16.14
CA LEU A 468 -2.32 3.05 -15.86
C LEU A 468 -1.17 2.46 -16.70
N LEU A 469 -1.06 1.14 -16.82
CA LEU A 469 -0.03 0.51 -17.65
C LEU A 469 -0.20 0.85 -19.14
N LYS A 470 -1.43 0.92 -19.65
CA LYS A 470 -1.72 1.36 -21.02
C LYS A 470 -1.31 2.82 -21.25
N ALA A 471 -1.57 3.69 -20.26
CA ALA A 471 -1.20 5.11 -20.35
C ALA A 471 0.33 5.33 -20.36
N HIS A 472 1.09 4.42 -19.73
CA HIS A 472 2.56 4.47 -19.66
C HIS A 472 3.24 3.43 -20.55
N LYS A 473 2.60 3.07 -21.67
CA LYS A 473 3.12 2.05 -22.61
C LYS A 473 4.49 2.42 -23.20
N SER A 474 4.72 3.70 -23.48
CA SER A 474 6.01 4.20 -24.00
C SER A 474 7.13 4.00 -22.97
N GLU A 475 6.86 4.36 -21.71
CA GLU A 475 7.85 4.22 -20.65
C GLU A 475 8.16 2.74 -20.35
N LEU A 476 7.16 1.87 -20.41
CA LEU A 476 7.36 0.42 -20.29
C LEU A 476 8.25 -0.11 -21.43
N HIS A 477 8.02 0.38 -22.65
CA HIS A 477 8.84 0.01 -23.81
C HIS A 477 10.30 0.48 -23.62
N ASP A 478 10.53 1.70 -23.16
CA ASP A 478 11.86 2.25 -22.88
C ASP A 478 12.58 1.50 -21.75
N MET A 479 11.82 0.89 -20.83
CA MET A 479 12.33 0.00 -19.80
C MET A 479 12.53 -1.45 -20.27
N GLY A 480 12.30 -1.76 -21.55
CA GLY A 480 12.50 -3.08 -22.15
C GLY A 480 11.32 -4.04 -22.02
N PHE A 481 10.14 -3.58 -21.61
CA PHE A 481 8.91 -4.39 -21.64
C PHE A 481 8.18 -4.22 -22.96
N ARG A 482 7.80 -5.35 -23.60
CA ARG A 482 6.93 -5.32 -24.78
C ARG A 482 5.57 -5.91 -24.46
N LEU A 483 4.55 -5.07 -24.62
CA LEU A 483 3.16 -5.43 -24.36
C LEU A 483 2.58 -6.12 -25.59
N LEU A 484 2.06 -7.35 -25.42
CA LEU A 484 1.35 -8.09 -26.46
C LEU A 484 -0.13 -7.73 -26.46
N SER A 485 -0.82 -7.91 -25.34
CA SER A 485 -2.25 -7.63 -25.21
C SER A 485 -2.59 -7.07 -23.82
N ALA A 486 -3.74 -6.39 -23.72
CA ALA A 486 -4.27 -5.90 -22.46
C ALA A 486 -5.80 -5.99 -22.47
N ALA A 487 -6.32 -7.05 -21.83
CA ALA A 487 -7.74 -7.30 -21.63
C ALA A 487 -8.27 -6.54 -20.39
N ALA A 488 -9.49 -6.81 -19.97
CA ALA A 488 -10.13 -6.09 -18.87
C ALA A 488 -9.46 -6.35 -17.50
N ASP A 489 -8.92 -7.54 -17.28
CA ASP A 489 -8.33 -8.01 -16.03
C ASP A 489 -6.94 -8.66 -16.18
N THR A 490 -6.42 -8.71 -17.40
CA THR A 490 -5.17 -9.41 -17.70
C THR A 490 -4.34 -8.60 -18.69
N ILE A 491 -3.05 -8.49 -18.42
CA ILE A 491 -2.05 -7.91 -19.30
C ILE A 491 -1.03 -8.97 -19.69
N GLU A 492 -0.62 -9.00 -20.96
CA GLU A 492 0.32 -9.98 -21.50
C GLU A 492 1.55 -9.28 -22.04
N PHE A 493 2.73 -9.79 -21.69
CA PHE A 493 4.02 -9.33 -22.16
C PHE A 493 4.65 -10.38 -23.10
N GLU A 494 5.07 -9.97 -24.29
CA GLU A 494 5.84 -10.80 -25.21
C GLU A 494 7.35 -10.76 -24.92
N ALA A 495 7.82 -9.66 -24.29
CA ALA A 495 9.21 -9.53 -23.89
C ALA A 495 9.31 -8.74 -22.58
N ILE A 496 10.35 -9.06 -21.81
CA ILE A 496 10.67 -8.42 -20.54
C ILE A 496 12.15 -7.99 -20.55
N PRO A 497 12.57 -7.02 -19.70
CA PRO A 497 13.98 -6.67 -19.58
C PRO A 497 14.81 -7.88 -19.18
N GLU A 498 15.98 -8.07 -19.80
CA GLU A 498 16.90 -9.19 -19.54
C GLU A 498 17.28 -9.31 -18.04
N VAL A 499 17.28 -8.19 -17.34
CA VAL A 499 17.58 -8.13 -15.91
C VAL A 499 16.50 -8.75 -15.01
N PHE A 500 15.31 -9.07 -15.53
CA PHE A 500 14.22 -9.70 -14.77
C PHE A 500 14.06 -11.18 -15.06
N ALA A 501 13.77 -11.97 -14.01
CA ALA A 501 13.12 -13.25 -14.21
C ALA A 501 11.61 -13.04 -14.37
N ALA A 502 10.92 -13.86 -15.16
CA ALA A 502 9.46 -13.75 -15.36
C ALA A 502 8.66 -13.75 -14.04
N ALA A 503 9.13 -14.50 -13.04
CA ALA A 503 8.52 -14.56 -11.69
C ALA A 503 8.57 -13.22 -10.91
N ASP A 504 9.53 -12.34 -11.24
CA ASP A 504 9.73 -11.08 -10.53
C ASP A 504 8.90 -9.93 -11.12
N VAL A 505 8.43 -10.07 -12.37
CA VAL A 505 7.69 -9.03 -13.08
C VAL A 505 6.40 -8.59 -12.36
N PRO A 506 5.55 -9.48 -11.82
CA PRO A 506 4.36 -9.05 -11.09
C PRO A 506 4.69 -8.19 -9.86
N HIS A 507 5.78 -8.51 -9.18
CA HIS A 507 6.25 -7.74 -8.04
C HIS A 507 6.77 -6.36 -8.46
N PHE A 508 7.58 -6.31 -9.52
CA PHE A 508 8.05 -5.05 -10.09
C PHE A 508 6.88 -4.15 -10.49
N LEU A 509 5.92 -4.65 -11.29
CA LEU A 509 4.77 -3.87 -11.72
C LEU A 509 3.95 -3.34 -10.52
N SER A 510 3.76 -4.14 -9.50
CA SER A 510 3.08 -3.69 -8.28
C SER A 510 3.85 -2.57 -7.57
N ALA A 511 5.17 -2.69 -7.43
CA ALA A 511 6.03 -1.68 -6.82
C ALA A 511 6.10 -0.39 -7.67
N TRP A 512 6.12 -0.54 -9.01
CA TRP A 512 6.16 0.58 -9.95
C TRP A 512 4.83 1.35 -10.00
N LEU A 513 3.69 0.64 -9.99
CA LEU A 513 2.36 1.25 -10.00
C LEU A 513 2.02 1.96 -8.69
N THR A 514 2.56 1.51 -7.55
CA THR A 514 2.25 2.09 -6.23
C THR A 514 2.61 3.59 -6.11
N PRO A 515 3.81 4.05 -6.46
CA PRO A 515 4.15 5.47 -6.47
C PRO A 515 3.35 6.27 -7.49
N LEU A 516 3.15 5.71 -8.70
CA LEU A 516 2.35 6.33 -9.77
C LEU A 516 0.92 6.59 -9.30
N SER A 517 0.35 5.64 -8.56
CA SER A 517 -0.99 5.77 -8.01
C SER A 517 -1.10 6.78 -6.87
N ASN A 518 -0.04 6.93 -6.07
CA ASN A 518 -0.01 7.83 -4.91
C ASN A 518 0.43 9.26 -5.28
N GLY A 519 0.80 9.48 -6.55
CA GLY A 519 1.24 10.78 -7.03
C GLY A 519 2.56 11.30 -6.43
N THR A 520 3.40 10.39 -5.89
CA THR A 520 4.70 10.73 -5.28
C THR A 520 5.86 10.81 -6.30
N VAL A 521 5.55 10.76 -7.58
CA VAL A 521 6.50 10.60 -8.71
C VAL A 521 7.41 11.81 -8.94
N HIS A 522 7.26 12.92 -8.20
CA HIS A 522 8.03 14.12 -8.49
C HIS A 522 9.52 14.10 -8.06
N ALA A 523 9.95 13.09 -7.30
CA ALA A 523 11.34 12.98 -6.84
C ALA A 523 12.20 12.01 -7.67
N PHE A 524 11.58 11.06 -8.40
CA PHE A 524 12.28 9.99 -9.10
C PHE A 524 11.82 9.88 -10.56
N SER A 525 12.76 9.69 -11.48
CA SER A 525 12.44 9.32 -12.86
C SER A 525 11.92 7.88 -12.93
N GLN A 526 11.36 7.46 -14.06
CA GLN A 526 10.91 6.08 -14.27
C GLN A 526 12.07 5.07 -14.15
N ARG A 527 13.27 5.47 -14.62
CA ARG A 527 14.50 4.68 -14.49
C ARG A 527 14.95 4.57 -13.04
N ASP A 528 14.85 5.63 -12.25
CA ASP A 528 15.14 5.61 -10.81
C ASP A 528 14.27 4.60 -10.07
N ILE A 529 12.96 4.59 -10.35
CA ILE A 529 12.01 3.65 -9.73
C ILE A 529 12.37 2.21 -10.09
N MET A 530 12.72 1.96 -11.35
CA MET A 530 13.15 0.65 -11.82
C MET A 530 14.46 0.22 -11.15
N ALA A 531 15.48 1.09 -11.13
CA ALA A 531 16.77 0.83 -10.49
C ALA A 531 16.60 0.55 -9.00
N LEU A 532 15.81 1.37 -8.30
CA LEU A 532 15.55 1.20 -6.87
C LEU A 532 14.81 -0.13 -6.58
N THR A 533 13.84 -0.49 -7.41
CA THR A 533 13.08 -1.74 -7.25
C THR A 533 13.97 -2.95 -7.46
N LEU A 534 14.79 -2.96 -8.51
CA LEU A 534 15.76 -4.02 -8.78
C LEU A 534 16.83 -4.12 -7.70
N ALA A 535 17.37 -2.98 -7.25
CA ALA A 535 18.35 -2.94 -6.17
C ALA A 535 17.81 -3.55 -4.88
N LYS A 536 16.57 -3.21 -4.49
CA LYS A 536 15.87 -3.80 -3.32
C LYS A 536 15.61 -5.29 -3.45
N GLN A 537 15.33 -5.78 -4.65
CA GLN A 537 15.09 -7.21 -4.88
C GLN A 537 16.37 -8.03 -4.84
N ARG A 538 17.47 -7.50 -5.40
CA ARG A 538 18.75 -8.19 -5.55
C ARG A 538 19.75 -7.93 -4.43
N CYS A 539 19.50 -6.95 -3.54
CA CYS A 539 20.43 -6.66 -2.45
C CYS A 539 20.58 -7.86 -1.49
N ILE A 540 21.72 -7.92 -0.85
CA ILE A 540 22.03 -8.92 0.17
C ILE A 540 20.98 -8.80 1.29
N ARG A 541 20.28 -9.89 1.59
CA ARG A 541 19.30 -9.92 2.68
C ARG A 541 19.98 -9.97 4.04
N SER A 542 19.37 -9.35 5.05
CA SER A 542 19.77 -9.54 6.45
C SER A 542 19.66 -11.02 6.81
N GLY A 543 20.64 -11.56 7.57
CA GLY A 543 20.72 -12.98 7.89
C GLY A 543 21.69 -13.77 7.00
N ARG A 544 22.24 -13.17 5.93
CA ARG A 544 23.31 -13.80 5.13
C ARG A 544 24.68 -13.53 5.75
N THR A 545 25.44 -14.58 5.99
CA THR A 545 26.86 -14.49 6.37
C THR A 545 27.71 -14.14 5.15
N LEU A 546 28.59 -13.16 5.29
CA LEU A 546 29.55 -12.75 4.28
C LEU A 546 30.95 -13.22 4.65
N ALA A 547 31.70 -13.73 3.69
CA ALA A 547 33.11 -14.00 3.87
C ALA A 547 33.89 -12.69 4.05
N ALA A 548 35.08 -12.74 4.70
CA ALA A 548 35.87 -11.53 5.01
C ALA A 548 36.15 -10.67 3.75
N HIS A 549 36.47 -11.30 2.63
CA HIS A 549 36.72 -10.60 1.36
C HIS A 549 35.45 -9.92 0.82
N GLU A 550 34.27 -10.59 0.92
CA GLU A 550 32.97 -10.00 0.50
C GLU A 550 32.59 -8.78 1.36
N GLN A 551 32.92 -8.81 2.66
CA GLN A 551 32.69 -7.68 3.58
C GLN A 551 33.52 -6.46 3.18
N ILE A 552 34.80 -6.67 2.92
CA ILE A 552 35.74 -5.62 2.49
C ILE A 552 35.34 -5.07 1.13
N GLU A 553 35.03 -5.93 0.15
CA GLU A 553 34.60 -5.53 -1.18
C GLU A 553 33.31 -4.69 -1.14
N LEU A 554 32.35 -5.07 -0.29
CA LEU A 554 31.10 -4.32 -0.11
C LEU A 554 31.36 -2.91 0.41
N ILE A 555 32.28 -2.76 1.38
CA ILE A 555 32.64 -1.46 1.94
C ILE A 555 33.37 -0.61 0.89
N HIS A 556 34.32 -1.18 0.15
CA HIS A 556 35.04 -0.46 -0.91
C HIS A 556 34.11 0.03 -2.03
N LYS A 557 33.22 -0.85 -2.49
CA LYS A 557 32.20 -0.46 -3.51
C LYS A 557 31.26 0.63 -2.99
N LEU A 558 30.85 0.55 -1.71
CA LEU A 558 30.04 1.60 -1.10
C LEU A 558 30.77 2.95 -1.09
N LEU A 559 32.04 2.97 -0.67
CA LEU A 559 32.84 4.19 -0.62
C LEU A 559 33.13 4.77 -2.01
N SER A 560 32.99 3.97 -3.08
CA SER A 560 33.10 4.41 -4.46
C SER A 560 31.79 4.98 -5.04
N CYS A 561 30.66 4.87 -4.33
CA CYS A 561 29.38 5.44 -4.74
C CYS A 561 29.39 6.98 -4.68
N LYS A 562 28.56 7.63 -5.50
CA LYS A 562 28.38 9.10 -5.49
C LYS A 562 27.78 9.59 -4.16
N GLU A 563 26.83 8.84 -3.60
CA GLU A 563 26.23 9.10 -2.30
C GLU A 563 26.42 7.87 -1.40
N VAL A 564 27.29 7.96 -0.42
CA VAL A 564 27.68 6.82 0.42
C VAL A 564 26.85 6.66 1.69
N ASP A 565 26.28 7.75 2.21
CA ASP A 565 25.64 7.80 3.53
C ASP A 565 24.15 7.40 3.52
N ARG A 566 23.49 7.46 2.35
CA ARG A 566 22.05 7.18 2.20
C ARG A 566 21.74 6.29 1.01
N THR A 567 20.69 5.48 1.16
CA THR A 567 20.06 4.80 0.01
C THR A 567 19.29 5.81 -0.85
N ALA A 568 18.90 5.42 -2.06
CA ALA A 568 18.10 6.29 -2.94
C ALA A 568 16.76 6.73 -2.31
N ASP A 569 16.20 5.93 -1.39
CA ASP A 569 15.00 6.26 -0.60
C ASP A 569 15.34 6.93 0.76
N ALA A 570 16.51 7.58 0.86
CA ALA A 570 16.98 8.42 1.97
C ALA A 570 17.21 7.70 3.32
N LYS A 571 17.31 6.37 3.36
CA LYS A 571 17.67 5.63 4.59
C LYS A 571 19.17 5.68 4.84
N VAL A 572 19.56 5.85 6.10
CA VAL A 572 20.97 5.87 6.50
C VAL A 572 21.62 4.51 6.22
N VAL A 573 22.74 4.52 5.49
CA VAL A 573 23.52 3.34 5.11
C VAL A 573 24.58 2.99 6.16
N PHE A 574 25.34 3.98 6.64
CA PHE A 574 26.33 3.78 7.68
C PHE A 574 26.34 4.92 8.70
N LYS A 575 26.96 4.68 9.82
CA LYS A 575 27.25 5.69 10.85
C LYS A 575 28.69 5.57 11.30
N MET A 576 29.31 6.71 11.61
CA MET A 576 30.63 6.80 12.22
C MET A 576 30.48 7.01 13.74
N ILE A 577 31.25 6.27 14.50
CA ILE A 577 31.48 6.51 15.93
C ILE A 577 32.89 7.04 16.06
N ALA A 578 33.04 8.31 16.38
CA ALA A 578 34.33 8.93 16.54
C ALA A 578 35.10 8.35 17.76
N ALA A 579 36.43 8.30 17.69
CA ALA A 579 37.28 7.74 18.76
C ALA A 579 37.02 8.41 20.10
N ASN A 580 36.89 9.73 20.14
CA ASN A 580 36.58 10.48 21.37
C ASN A 580 35.20 10.12 21.97
N ALA A 581 34.22 9.73 21.15
CA ALA A 581 32.93 9.26 21.64
C ALA A 581 33.06 7.88 22.31
N LEU A 582 34.00 7.03 21.85
CA LEU A 582 34.28 5.76 22.51
C LEU A 582 34.96 5.97 23.88
N GLU A 583 35.89 6.91 23.98
CA GLU A 583 36.54 7.25 25.24
C GLU A 583 35.54 7.74 26.31
N THR A 584 34.50 8.48 25.91
CA THR A 584 33.46 8.95 26.84
C THR A 584 32.62 7.81 27.44
N PHE A 585 32.52 6.65 26.81
CA PHE A 585 31.87 5.47 27.41
C PHE A 585 32.65 4.82 28.53
N PHE A 586 33.97 5.06 28.62
CA PHE A 586 34.88 4.48 29.62
C PHE A 586 35.38 5.51 30.64
N SER A 587 34.99 6.77 30.51
CA SER A 587 35.39 7.88 31.39
C SER A 587 34.42 8.15 32.52
N LEU A 588 33.62 7.16 32.96
CA LEU A 588 32.75 7.20 34.14
C LEU A 588 33.44 6.68 35.38
#